data_a78d07d3ea6127eada708e3291331e7a
#
_entry.id   a78d07d3ea6127eada708e3291331e7a
#
_cell.length_a   1.000
_cell.length_b   1.000
_cell.length_c   1.000
_cell.angle_alpha   90.00
_cell.angle_beta   90.00
_cell.angle_gamma   90.00
#
_symmetry.space_group_name_H-M   'P 1'
#
loop_
_entity.id
_entity.type
_entity.pdbx_description
1 polymer ?
#
loop_
_entity_poly.entity_id
_entity_poly.type
_entity_poly.pdbx_seq_one_letter_code
_entity_poly.pdbx_strand_id
1 'polypeptide(L)'
;MERINTKENLLKTNTILDDYLKFYKSQIYLFFGKTGIGKSSLLIDLGIKFVKNGYKGIFISNQMSKEHFFERLISNLFNLSLNLEKDMFNSYIKDNIEYLRKNFYVTDLYKSSNLEKLIINDIKTNGNIDFIILDGLTNFYGDKNFENDKEHYIFLINLIDEIANKYNILVLTTSYYNERLNHKINHLLENNINPENLRMSTKDLKNFEILEPILSGIIGMTDIGFCDKTKFINLQILKQRFGLINSDININFKPENQYFEYFLK
;
A
#
# COMPACT_ATOMS: atom_id res chain seq x y z
N MET A 1 -19.92 14.41 -20.94
CA MET A 1 -18.74 14.17 -20.09
C MET A 1 -18.74 15.25 -19.03
N GLU A 2 -19.31 14.97 -17.87
CA GLU A 2 -19.22 15.85 -16.72
C GLU A 2 -17.75 15.94 -16.29
N ARG A 3 -17.24 17.17 -16.13
CA ARG A 3 -15.92 17.39 -15.56
C ARG A 3 -15.97 16.82 -14.13
N ILE A 4 -15.38 15.66 -13.93
CA ILE A 4 -15.14 15.09 -12.59
C ILE A 4 -14.41 16.19 -11.80
N ASN A 5 -15.05 16.66 -10.74
CA ASN A 5 -14.47 17.71 -9.88
C ASN A 5 -13.27 17.10 -9.17
N THR A 6 -12.09 17.23 -9.77
CA THR A 6 -10.88 16.49 -9.41
C THR A 6 -10.38 16.79 -7.99
N LYS A 7 -10.79 17.93 -7.40
CA LYS A 7 -10.37 18.33 -6.04
C LYS A 7 -11.08 17.54 -4.93
N GLU A 8 -12.37 17.20 -5.11
CA GLU A 8 -13.16 16.47 -4.10
C GLU A 8 -12.77 14.99 -4.01
N ASN A 9 -12.19 14.45 -5.07
CA ASN A 9 -11.80 13.04 -5.14
C ASN A 9 -10.34 12.77 -4.77
N LEU A 10 -9.54 13.81 -4.47
CA LEU A 10 -8.12 13.67 -4.13
C LEU A 10 -7.93 13.46 -2.64
N LEU A 11 -7.41 12.31 -2.25
CA LEU A 11 -6.97 12.05 -0.89
C LEU A 11 -5.56 12.60 -0.67
N LYS A 12 -5.37 13.30 0.44
CA LYS A 12 -4.09 13.90 0.82
C LYS A 12 -3.47 13.18 2.01
N THR A 13 -2.16 13.07 1.98
CA THR A 13 -1.36 12.56 3.10
C THR A 13 -0.89 13.67 4.03
N ASN A 14 -0.93 14.93 3.56
CA ASN A 14 -0.33 16.11 4.17
C ASN A 14 1.17 15.93 4.46
N THR A 15 1.83 15.25 3.54
CA THR A 15 3.29 15.08 3.53
C THR A 15 3.84 15.49 2.16
N ILE A 16 5.17 15.48 2.00
CA ILE A 16 5.82 15.72 0.70
C ILE A 16 5.36 14.74 -0.38
N LEU A 17 4.82 13.57 0.00
CA LEU A 17 4.28 12.62 -0.98
C LEU A 17 3.20 13.26 -1.86
N ASP A 18 2.43 14.21 -1.35
CA ASP A 18 1.37 14.88 -2.11
C ASP A 18 1.90 15.72 -3.29
N ASP A 19 3.18 16.08 -3.29
CA ASP A 19 3.81 16.79 -4.41
C ASP A 19 4.09 15.85 -5.58
N TYR A 20 4.34 14.58 -5.28
CA TYR A 20 4.73 13.54 -6.23
C TYR A 20 3.60 12.57 -6.56
N LEU A 21 2.84 12.12 -5.55
CA LEU A 21 1.76 11.14 -5.69
C LEU A 21 0.40 11.78 -5.51
N LYS A 22 -0.50 11.56 -6.45
CA LYS A 22 -1.87 12.08 -6.43
C LYS A 22 -2.86 10.92 -6.29
N PHE A 23 -3.34 10.68 -5.08
CA PHE A 23 -4.24 9.58 -4.77
C PHE A 23 -5.70 9.98 -5.00
N TYR A 24 -6.28 9.55 -6.10
CA TYR A 24 -7.69 9.82 -6.42
C TYR A 24 -8.59 8.64 -6.08
N LYS A 25 -9.82 8.92 -5.63
CA LYS A 25 -10.89 7.91 -5.57
C LYS A 25 -11.16 7.32 -6.96
N SER A 26 -11.77 6.15 -7.01
CA SER A 26 -11.98 5.35 -8.22
C SER A 26 -10.69 4.99 -8.95
N GLN A 27 -9.56 4.95 -8.26
CA GLN A 27 -8.28 4.60 -8.85
C GLN A 27 -7.51 3.58 -8.00
N ILE A 28 -6.64 2.81 -8.66
CA ILE A 28 -5.84 1.75 -8.06
C ILE A 28 -4.36 2.12 -8.18
N TYR A 29 -3.66 2.13 -7.03
CA TYR A 29 -2.22 2.34 -6.94
C TYR A 29 -1.55 1.10 -6.37
N LEU A 30 -0.49 0.65 -7.03
CA LEU A 30 0.24 -0.54 -6.67
C LEU A 30 1.69 -0.19 -6.30
N PHE A 31 2.10 -0.65 -5.12
CA PHE A 31 3.47 -0.57 -4.62
C PHE A 31 4.14 -1.93 -4.73
N PHE A 32 5.27 -2.03 -5.41
CA PHE A 32 5.98 -3.28 -5.55
C PHE A 32 7.45 -3.17 -5.17
N GLY A 33 8.02 -4.26 -4.71
CA GLY A 33 9.40 -4.32 -4.25
C GLY A 33 9.72 -5.64 -3.57
N LYS A 34 10.95 -5.77 -3.07
CA LYS A 34 11.45 -6.97 -2.38
C LYS A 34 10.61 -7.29 -1.14
N THR A 35 10.51 -8.57 -0.80
CA THR A 35 10.00 -9.01 0.50
C THR A 35 10.81 -8.37 1.64
N GLY A 36 10.14 -7.88 2.68
CA GLY A 36 10.78 -7.22 3.81
C GLY A 36 11.25 -5.78 3.57
N ILE A 37 10.95 -5.16 2.41
CA ILE A 37 11.32 -3.76 2.16
C ILE A 37 10.48 -2.75 2.94
N GLY A 38 9.28 -3.14 3.41
CA GLY A 38 8.38 -2.26 4.16
C GLY A 38 7.09 -1.89 3.43
N LYS A 39 6.69 -2.63 2.37
CA LYS A 39 5.45 -2.35 1.61
C LYS A 39 4.22 -2.25 2.48
N SER A 40 3.92 -3.28 3.27
CA SER A 40 2.74 -3.30 4.17
C SER A 40 2.80 -2.19 5.21
N SER A 41 3.99 -1.92 5.76
CA SER A 41 4.21 -0.84 6.73
C SER A 41 3.97 0.53 6.10
N LEU A 42 4.39 0.75 4.85
CA LEU A 42 4.13 1.98 4.10
C LEU A 42 2.63 2.17 3.87
N LEU A 43 1.91 1.11 3.49
CA LEU A 43 0.46 1.20 3.30
C LEU A 43 -0.29 1.48 4.61
N ILE A 44 0.15 0.92 5.74
CA ILE A 44 -0.39 1.25 7.07
C ILE A 44 -0.13 2.73 7.37
N ASP A 45 1.07 3.23 7.14
CA ASP A 45 1.44 4.64 7.34
C ASP A 45 0.58 5.58 6.49
N LEU A 46 0.38 5.27 5.21
CA LEU A 46 -0.52 6.03 4.33
C LEU A 46 -1.96 6.01 4.86
N GLY A 47 -2.47 4.84 5.28
CA GLY A 47 -3.79 4.70 5.87
C GLY A 47 -3.96 5.57 7.12
N ILE A 48 -2.97 5.60 8.02
CA ILE A 48 -2.95 6.48 9.20
C ILE A 48 -3.05 7.96 8.78
N LYS A 49 -2.27 8.36 7.77
CA LYS A 49 -2.28 9.74 7.26
C LYS A 49 -3.63 10.12 6.65
N PHE A 50 -4.23 9.24 5.86
CA PHE A 50 -5.56 9.47 5.33
C PHE A 50 -6.60 9.62 6.45
N VAL A 51 -6.58 8.76 7.46
CA VAL A 51 -7.52 8.86 8.59
C VAL A 51 -7.30 10.13 9.40
N LYS A 52 -6.06 10.55 9.64
CA LYS A 52 -5.76 11.85 10.27
C LYS A 52 -6.31 13.05 9.48
N ASN A 53 -6.48 12.89 8.17
CA ASN A 53 -7.09 13.89 7.29
C ASN A 53 -8.61 13.72 7.12
N GLY A 54 -9.25 12.90 7.95
CA GLY A 54 -10.70 12.74 8.02
C GLY A 54 -11.27 11.69 7.06
N TYR A 55 -10.45 10.94 6.33
CA TYR A 55 -10.90 9.86 5.46
C TYR A 55 -11.12 8.57 6.25
N LYS A 56 -11.97 7.69 5.74
CA LYS A 56 -12.26 6.36 6.32
C LYS A 56 -11.78 5.26 5.41
N GLY A 57 -11.22 4.19 5.98
CA GLY A 57 -10.72 3.10 5.17
C GLY A 57 -10.68 1.73 5.83
N ILE A 58 -10.43 0.73 4.98
CA ILE A 58 -10.30 -0.67 5.37
C ILE A 58 -8.91 -1.17 4.99
N PHE A 59 -8.28 -1.90 5.90
CA PHE A 59 -7.09 -2.69 5.63
C PHE A 59 -7.48 -4.17 5.56
N ILE A 60 -7.20 -4.79 4.43
CA ILE A 60 -7.52 -6.19 4.15
C ILE A 60 -6.23 -6.95 3.89
N SER A 61 -5.97 -7.97 4.71
CA SER A 61 -4.78 -8.82 4.57
C SER A 61 -5.10 -10.26 4.90
N ASN A 62 -4.52 -11.19 4.14
CA ASN A 62 -4.54 -12.62 4.45
C ASN A 62 -3.19 -13.11 5.01
N GLN A 63 -2.22 -12.20 5.19
CA GLN A 63 -0.88 -12.52 5.69
C GLN A 63 -0.59 -11.96 7.08
N MET A 64 -1.42 -11.04 7.55
CA MET A 64 -1.22 -10.36 8.82
C MET A 64 -2.44 -10.54 9.71
N SER A 65 -2.25 -11.02 10.93
CA SER A 65 -3.34 -11.07 11.90
C SER A 65 -3.77 -9.67 12.34
N LYS A 66 -4.97 -9.57 12.89
CA LYS A 66 -5.48 -8.28 13.42
C LYS A 66 -4.59 -7.73 14.53
N GLU A 67 -4.06 -8.59 15.38
CA GLU A 67 -3.14 -8.22 16.45
C GLU A 67 -1.87 -7.59 15.88
N HIS A 68 -1.23 -8.25 14.92
CA HIS A 68 -0.02 -7.73 14.27
C HIS A 68 -0.28 -6.42 13.50
N PHE A 69 -1.47 -6.28 12.91
CA PHE A 69 -1.86 -5.00 12.29
C PHE A 69 -1.91 -3.88 13.33
N PHE A 70 -2.59 -4.11 14.46
CA PHE A 70 -2.69 -3.11 15.52
C PHE A 70 -1.34 -2.81 16.17
N GLU A 71 -0.48 -3.80 16.38
CA GLU A 71 0.88 -3.58 16.85
C GLU A 71 1.66 -2.64 15.94
N ARG A 72 1.62 -2.88 14.61
CA ARG A 72 2.28 -2.01 13.62
C ARG A 72 1.65 -0.62 13.55
N LEU A 73 0.34 -0.52 13.62
CA LEU A 73 -0.39 0.73 13.61
C LEU A 73 -0.01 1.61 14.81
N ILE A 74 0.04 1.03 16.01
CA ILE A 74 0.45 1.72 17.24
C ILE A 74 1.91 2.12 17.18
N SER A 75 2.77 1.18 16.78
CA SER A 75 4.19 1.41 16.62
C SER A 75 4.47 2.59 15.68
N ASN A 76 3.79 2.64 14.54
CA ASN A 76 3.89 3.75 13.59
C ASN A 76 3.36 5.06 14.18
N LEU A 77 2.16 5.03 14.76
CA LEU A 77 1.46 6.23 15.23
C LEU A 77 2.23 6.99 16.32
N PHE A 78 2.86 6.25 17.24
CA PHE A 78 3.57 6.79 18.39
C PHE A 78 5.10 6.73 18.25
N ASN A 79 5.58 6.25 17.10
CA ASN A 79 7.02 6.02 16.85
C ASN A 79 7.67 5.16 17.95
N LEU A 80 6.98 4.08 18.36
CA LEU A 80 7.40 3.16 19.41
C LEU A 80 7.98 1.88 18.82
N SER A 81 9.00 1.31 19.48
CA SER A 81 9.53 0.00 19.08
C SER A 81 8.50 -1.12 19.26
N LEU A 82 8.38 -2.02 18.29
CA LEU A 82 7.59 -3.25 18.39
C LEU A 82 8.03 -4.17 19.54
N ASN A 83 9.24 -3.99 20.07
CA ASN A 83 9.79 -4.77 21.18
C ASN A 83 9.43 -4.24 22.57
N LEU A 84 8.53 -3.23 22.65
CA LEU A 84 8.04 -2.72 23.94
C LEU A 84 7.19 -3.77 24.64
N GLU A 85 7.24 -3.75 25.98
CA GLU A 85 6.42 -4.63 26.82
C GLU A 85 4.92 -4.41 26.53
N LYS A 86 4.16 -5.50 26.44
CA LYS A 86 2.73 -5.50 26.10
C LYS A 86 1.89 -4.57 26.98
N ASP A 87 2.27 -4.39 28.24
CA ASP A 87 1.54 -3.54 29.18
C ASP A 87 1.68 -2.05 28.86
N MET A 88 2.86 -1.62 28.41
CA MET A 88 3.04 -0.25 27.89
C MET A 88 2.24 -0.03 26.60
N PHE A 89 2.25 -0.99 25.71
CA PHE A 89 1.41 -0.96 24.50
C PHE A 89 -0.07 -0.79 24.83
N ASN A 90 -0.58 -1.55 25.79
CA ASN A 90 -1.99 -1.49 26.22
C ASN A 90 -2.38 -0.14 26.84
N SER A 91 -1.46 0.54 27.54
CA SER A 91 -1.75 1.86 28.10
C SER A 91 -1.92 2.94 27.04
N TYR A 92 -1.11 2.90 25.97
CA TYR A 92 -1.24 3.83 24.83
C TYR A 92 -2.52 3.59 24.01
N ILE A 93 -3.02 2.34 24.00
CA ILE A 93 -4.24 1.96 23.26
C ILE A 93 -5.48 2.63 23.79
N LYS A 94 -5.62 2.81 25.13
CA LYS A 94 -6.90 3.22 25.74
C LYS A 94 -7.40 4.59 25.31
N ASP A 95 -6.50 5.57 25.19
CA ASP A 95 -6.92 6.97 25.07
C ASP A 95 -6.84 7.58 23.66
N ASN A 96 -6.02 7.00 22.75
CA ASN A 96 -5.68 7.64 21.49
C ASN A 96 -6.09 6.85 20.22
N ILE A 97 -6.51 5.62 20.36
CA ILE A 97 -6.76 4.71 19.21
C ILE A 97 -8.26 4.61 18.85
N GLU A 98 -9.16 5.04 19.71
CA GLU A 98 -10.59 4.90 19.45
C GLU A 98 -11.00 5.54 18.12
N TYR A 99 -10.48 6.75 17.85
CA TYR A 99 -10.71 7.43 16.57
C TYR A 99 -10.18 6.64 15.38
N LEU A 100 -8.94 6.11 15.48
CA LEU A 100 -8.36 5.30 14.39
C LEU A 100 -9.10 3.98 14.21
N ARG A 101 -9.42 3.26 15.29
CA ARG A 101 -10.20 2.02 15.22
C ARG A 101 -11.56 2.23 14.56
N LYS A 102 -12.18 3.38 14.81
CA LYS A 102 -13.48 3.75 14.25
C LYS A 102 -13.42 4.14 12.77
N ASN A 103 -12.26 4.57 12.28
CA ASN A 103 -12.11 5.07 10.93
C ASN A 103 -11.11 4.28 10.06
N PHE A 104 -10.36 3.34 10.65
CA PHE A 104 -9.44 2.45 9.95
C PHE A 104 -9.63 1.01 10.44
N TYR A 105 -10.44 0.28 9.72
CA TYR A 105 -10.79 -1.10 10.07
C TYR A 105 -9.79 -2.07 9.49
N VAL A 106 -9.59 -3.20 10.19
CA VAL A 106 -8.84 -4.34 9.67
C VAL A 106 -9.76 -5.54 9.55
N THR A 107 -9.65 -6.24 8.44
CA THR A 107 -10.42 -7.46 8.21
C THR A 107 -9.62 -8.46 7.39
N ASP A 108 -9.95 -9.74 7.59
CA ASP A 108 -9.39 -10.83 6.81
C ASP A 108 -10.31 -11.13 5.64
N LEU A 109 -9.75 -11.39 4.48
CA LEU A 109 -10.48 -11.81 3.30
C LEU A 109 -9.82 -13.06 2.73
N TYR A 110 -10.41 -14.21 3.00
CA TYR A 110 -9.86 -15.48 2.49
C TYR A 110 -10.21 -15.74 1.02
N LYS A 111 -11.34 -15.21 0.55
CA LYS A 111 -11.86 -15.47 -0.79
C LYS A 111 -12.14 -14.18 -1.55
N SER A 112 -11.59 -14.05 -2.75
CA SER A 112 -11.76 -12.86 -3.59
C SER A 112 -13.21 -12.54 -3.93
N SER A 113 -14.07 -13.56 -4.10
CA SER A 113 -15.50 -13.38 -4.40
C SER A 113 -16.29 -12.72 -3.25
N ASN A 114 -15.75 -12.71 -2.05
CA ASN A 114 -16.39 -12.08 -0.89
C ASN A 114 -16.02 -10.59 -0.73
N LEU A 115 -15.07 -10.09 -1.52
CA LEU A 115 -14.57 -8.72 -1.40
C LEU A 115 -15.68 -7.68 -1.51
N GLU A 116 -16.52 -7.77 -2.55
CA GLU A 116 -17.63 -6.83 -2.72
C GLU A 116 -18.65 -6.92 -1.58
N LYS A 117 -19.01 -8.13 -1.15
CA LYS A 117 -19.93 -8.33 -0.01
C LYS A 117 -19.38 -7.72 1.28
N LEU A 118 -18.10 -7.88 1.53
CA LEU A 118 -17.41 -7.30 2.68
C LEU A 118 -17.51 -5.78 2.65
N ILE A 119 -17.22 -5.16 1.52
CA ILE A 119 -17.27 -3.70 1.35
C ILE A 119 -18.71 -3.18 1.51
N ILE A 120 -19.71 -3.85 0.93
CA ILE A 120 -21.13 -3.48 1.07
C ILE A 120 -21.55 -3.54 2.54
N ASN A 121 -21.18 -4.60 3.27
CA ASN A 121 -21.50 -4.74 4.68
C ASN A 121 -20.86 -3.63 5.51
N ASP A 122 -19.62 -3.29 5.21
CA ASP A 122 -18.90 -2.26 5.93
C ASP A 122 -19.48 -0.86 5.67
N ILE A 123 -19.82 -0.54 4.43
CA ILE A 123 -20.52 0.70 4.07
C ILE A 123 -21.87 0.80 4.80
N LYS A 124 -22.63 -0.30 4.90
CA LYS A 124 -23.90 -0.32 5.64
C LYS A 124 -23.74 -0.10 7.14
N THR A 125 -22.68 -0.63 7.72
CA THR A 125 -22.44 -0.59 9.17
C THR A 125 -21.77 0.71 9.61
N ASN A 126 -20.79 1.18 8.85
CA ASN A 126 -19.87 2.24 9.25
C ASN A 126 -19.99 3.52 8.40
N GLY A 127 -20.84 3.51 7.37
CA GLY A 127 -20.99 4.61 6.41
C GLY A 127 -19.93 4.55 5.28
N ASN A 128 -19.84 5.63 4.53
CA ASN A 128 -18.96 5.68 3.35
C ASN A 128 -17.49 5.43 3.69
N ILE A 129 -16.84 4.67 2.83
CA ILE A 129 -15.42 4.36 2.87
C ILE A 129 -14.74 5.17 1.74
N ASP A 130 -13.61 5.78 2.04
CA ASP A 130 -12.85 6.59 1.08
C ASP A 130 -11.71 5.80 0.43
N PHE A 131 -11.12 4.84 1.16
CA PHE A 131 -10.01 4.03 0.66
C PHE A 131 -10.03 2.59 1.17
N ILE A 132 -9.42 1.70 0.38
CA ILE A 132 -9.16 0.30 0.74
C ILE A 132 -7.69 0.02 0.52
N ILE A 133 -7.08 -0.69 1.46
CA ILE A 133 -5.74 -1.26 1.34
C ILE A 133 -5.88 -2.77 1.23
N LEU A 134 -5.42 -3.32 0.10
CA LEU A 134 -5.34 -4.76 -0.16
C LEU A 134 -3.87 -5.19 -0.06
N ASP A 135 -3.45 -5.69 1.09
CA ASP A 135 -2.05 -6.05 1.31
C ASP A 135 -1.69 -7.39 0.69
N GLY A 136 -1.00 -7.32 -0.44
CA GLY A 136 -0.60 -8.47 -1.24
C GLY A 136 -1.67 -8.96 -2.21
N LEU A 137 -1.74 -8.36 -3.38
CA LEU A 137 -2.69 -8.75 -4.44
C LEU A 137 -2.64 -10.25 -4.76
N THR A 138 -1.47 -10.88 -4.61
CA THR A 138 -1.25 -12.31 -4.86
C THR A 138 -1.78 -13.24 -3.77
N ASN A 139 -2.22 -12.70 -2.64
CA ASN A 139 -2.55 -13.49 -1.45
C ASN A 139 -4.04 -13.78 -1.30
N PHE A 140 -4.85 -13.27 -2.21
CA PHE A 140 -6.30 -13.51 -2.20
C PHE A 140 -6.62 -14.73 -3.05
N TYR A 141 -7.12 -15.78 -2.42
CA TYR A 141 -7.50 -17.02 -3.09
C TYR A 141 -8.84 -16.88 -3.81
N GLY A 142 -8.94 -17.43 -5.00
CA GLY A 142 -10.21 -17.55 -5.72
C GLY A 142 -11.09 -18.68 -5.16
N ASP A 143 -12.40 -18.49 -5.20
CA ASP A 143 -13.39 -19.55 -4.90
C ASP A 143 -13.72 -20.35 -6.15
N LYS A 144 -13.33 -19.84 -7.31
CA LYS A 144 -13.54 -20.47 -8.61
C LYS A 144 -12.33 -21.32 -8.93
N ASN A 145 -12.57 -22.44 -9.57
CA ASN A 145 -11.51 -23.23 -10.16
C ASN A 145 -11.00 -22.46 -11.39
N PHE A 146 -9.98 -21.64 -11.19
CA PHE A 146 -9.26 -21.00 -12.28
C PHE A 146 -8.30 -22.03 -12.90
N GLU A 147 -8.19 -22.06 -14.22
CA GLU A 147 -7.29 -22.98 -14.90
C GLU A 147 -5.81 -22.66 -14.59
N ASN A 148 -5.53 -21.39 -14.31
CA ASN A 148 -4.19 -20.93 -13.97
C ASN A 148 -4.21 -19.63 -13.15
N ASP A 149 -3.07 -19.28 -12.55
CA ASP A 149 -2.89 -18.05 -11.78
C ASP A 149 -3.22 -16.78 -12.58
N LYS A 150 -2.97 -16.77 -13.88
CA LYS A 150 -3.20 -15.61 -14.74
C LYS A 150 -4.68 -15.24 -14.81
N GLU A 151 -5.57 -16.23 -14.97
CA GLU A 151 -7.02 -16.02 -14.98
C GLU A 151 -7.53 -15.49 -13.64
N HIS A 152 -6.99 -16.04 -12.55
CA HIS A 152 -7.31 -15.53 -11.21
C HIS A 152 -6.90 -14.05 -11.05
N TYR A 153 -5.72 -13.68 -11.53
CA TYR A 153 -5.27 -12.29 -11.49
C TYR A 153 -6.17 -11.35 -12.31
N ILE A 154 -6.54 -11.77 -13.53
CA ILE A 154 -7.45 -11.00 -14.38
C ILE A 154 -8.79 -10.79 -13.67
N PHE A 155 -9.35 -11.86 -13.10
CA PHE A 155 -10.60 -11.77 -12.35
C PHE A 155 -10.48 -10.80 -11.17
N LEU A 156 -9.45 -10.96 -10.34
CA LEU A 156 -9.26 -10.16 -9.13
C LEU A 156 -9.09 -8.68 -9.44
N ILE A 157 -8.24 -8.34 -10.41
CA ILE A 157 -7.97 -6.93 -10.73
C ILE A 157 -9.18 -6.24 -11.36
N ASN A 158 -9.96 -6.94 -12.20
CA ASN A 158 -11.21 -6.43 -12.74
C ASN A 158 -12.25 -6.21 -11.63
N LEU A 159 -12.40 -7.15 -10.70
CA LEU A 159 -13.28 -7.00 -9.56
C LEU A 159 -12.90 -5.78 -8.70
N ILE A 160 -11.62 -5.57 -8.46
CA ILE A 160 -11.11 -4.41 -7.72
C ILE A 160 -11.41 -3.10 -8.47
N ASP A 161 -11.23 -3.08 -9.79
CA ASP A 161 -11.53 -1.90 -10.62
C ASP A 161 -13.04 -1.58 -10.62
N GLU A 162 -13.89 -2.59 -10.75
CA GLU A 162 -15.35 -2.43 -10.65
C GLU A 162 -15.75 -1.85 -9.28
N ILE A 163 -15.19 -2.37 -8.19
CA ILE A 163 -15.44 -1.89 -6.83
C ILE A 163 -14.97 -0.44 -6.68
N ALA A 164 -13.73 -0.14 -7.09
CA ALA A 164 -13.17 1.21 -7.01
C ALA A 164 -14.06 2.23 -7.72
N ASN A 165 -14.52 1.90 -8.93
CA ASN A 165 -15.38 2.78 -9.73
C ASN A 165 -16.81 2.86 -9.16
N LYS A 166 -17.43 1.74 -8.81
CA LYS A 166 -18.82 1.67 -8.36
C LYS A 166 -19.06 2.40 -7.04
N TYR A 167 -18.12 2.30 -6.12
CA TYR A 167 -18.22 2.88 -4.78
C TYR A 167 -17.42 4.17 -4.60
N ASN A 168 -16.76 4.66 -5.65
CA ASN A 168 -15.88 5.84 -5.64
C ASN A 168 -14.83 5.75 -4.54
N ILE A 169 -14.05 4.67 -4.53
CA ILE A 169 -13.08 4.33 -3.48
C ILE A 169 -11.66 4.30 -4.08
N LEU A 170 -10.69 4.89 -3.37
CA LEU A 170 -9.27 4.69 -3.66
C LEU A 170 -8.85 3.29 -3.25
N VAL A 171 -8.12 2.57 -4.10
CA VAL A 171 -7.52 1.28 -3.75
C VAL A 171 -5.99 1.37 -3.77
N LEU A 172 -5.37 0.97 -2.66
CA LEU A 172 -3.92 0.77 -2.57
C LEU A 172 -3.63 -0.71 -2.44
N THR A 173 -2.64 -1.21 -3.16
CA THR A 173 -2.26 -2.61 -3.06
C THR A 173 -0.75 -2.82 -3.19
N THR A 174 -0.29 -4.02 -2.83
CA THR A 174 1.12 -4.41 -2.94
C THR A 174 1.29 -5.62 -3.84
N SER A 175 2.47 -5.70 -4.45
CA SER A 175 2.91 -6.88 -5.21
C SER A 175 4.42 -7.07 -5.08
N TYR A 176 4.91 -8.08 -5.76
CA TYR A 176 6.34 -8.39 -5.84
C TYR A 176 6.88 -8.03 -7.22
N TYR A 177 8.19 -7.91 -7.32
CA TYR A 177 8.86 -7.81 -8.59
C TYR A 177 9.05 -9.20 -9.23
N ASN A 178 9.28 -9.22 -10.52
CA ASN A 178 9.52 -10.44 -11.28
C ASN A 178 11.00 -10.89 -11.22
N GLU A 179 11.28 -12.07 -11.77
CA GLU A 179 12.64 -12.64 -11.81
C GLU A 179 13.63 -11.77 -12.58
N ARG A 180 13.16 -11.03 -13.59
CA ARG A 180 14.02 -10.11 -14.36
C ARG A 180 14.70 -9.07 -13.47
N LEU A 181 13.97 -8.50 -12.50
CA LEU A 181 14.53 -7.54 -11.57
C LEU A 181 15.48 -8.21 -10.58
N ASN A 182 15.19 -9.45 -10.15
CA ASN A 182 16.13 -10.24 -9.35
C ASN A 182 17.49 -10.39 -10.06
N HIS A 183 17.47 -10.73 -11.34
CA HIS A 183 18.71 -10.85 -12.13
C HIS A 183 19.47 -9.52 -12.23
N LYS A 184 18.76 -8.40 -12.43
CA LYS A 184 19.40 -7.06 -12.43
C LYS A 184 20.06 -6.75 -11.10
N ILE A 185 19.38 -7.01 -9.97
CA ILE A 185 19.91 -6.77 -8.63
C ILE A 185 21.15 -7.64 -8.38
N ASN A 186 21.08 -8.92 -8.67
CA ASN A 186 22.21 -9.83 -8.50
C ASN A 186 23.42 -9.37 -9.34
N HIS A 187 23.21 -9.00 -10.60
CA HIS A 187 24.26 -8.48 -11.46
C HIS A 187 24.93 -7.21 -10.89
N LEU A 188 24.17 -6.30 -10.29
CA LEU A 188 24.72 -5.10 -9.64
C LEU A 188 25.58 -5.50 -8.42
N LEU A 189 25.08 -6.42 -7.59
CA LEU A 189 25.80 -6.90 -6.41
C LEU A 189 27.11 -7.64 -6.77
N GLU A 190 27.08 -8.51 -7.77
CA GLU A 190 28.25 -9.25 -8.27
C GLU A 190 29.34 -8.32 -8.80
N ASN A 191 28.95 -7.17 -9.37
CA ASN A 191 29.89 -6.19 -9.91
C ASN A 191 30.22 -5.06 -8.91
N ASN A 192 29.84 -5.20 -7.63
CA ASN A 192 30.01 -4.17 -6.59
C ASN A 192 29.45 -2.79 -6.98
N ILE A 193 28.38 -2.77 -7.79
CA ILE A 193 27.65 -1.55 -8.15
C ILE A 193 26.58 -1.28 -7.09
N ASN A 194 26.55 -0.05 -6.57
CA ASN A 194 25.60 0.33 -5.55
C ASN A 194 24.15 0.22 -6.10
N PRO A 195 23.25 -0.53 -5.42
CA PRO A 195 21.83 -0.62 -5.77
C PRO A 195 21.07 0.72 -5.80
N GLU A 196 21.61 1.79 -5.22
CA GLU A 196 21.06 3.15 -5.33
C GLU A 196 20.80 3.59 -6.77
N ASN A 197 21.60 3.06 -7.71
CA ASN A 197 21.46 3.35 -9.14
C ASN A 197 20.44 2.45 -9.86
N LEU A 198 19.76 1.54 -9.12
CA LEU A 198 18.78 0.65 -9.73
C LEU A 198 17.57 1.45 -10.22
N ARG A 199 17.40 1.51 -11.53
CA ARG A 199 16.19 2.06 -12.15
C ARG A 199 15.23 0.93 -12.48
N MET A 200 14.04 1.00 -11.86
CA MET A 200 12.95 0.08 -12.14
C MET A 200 12.14 0.55 -13.34
N SER A 201 11.36 -0.36 -13.90
CA SER A 201 10.36 -0.08 -14.93
C SER A 201 9.07 -0.82 -14.59
N THR A 202 7.96 -0.46 -15.22
CA THR A 202 6.68 -1.18 -15.05
C THR A 202 6.80 -2.66 -15.41
N LYS A 203 7.71 -3.00 -16.35
CA LYS A 203 8.00 -4.39 -16.77
C LYS A 203 8.68 -5.24 -15.69
N ASP A 204 9.18 -4.62 -14.61
CA ASP A 204 9.78 -5.33 -13.48
C ASP A 204 8.72 -5.76 -12.45
N LEU A 205 7.47 -5.31 -12.58
CA LEU A 205 6.33 -5.77 -11.81
C LEU A 205 5.91 -7.19 -12.23
N LYS A 206 5.64 -8.06 -11.25
CA LYS A 206 5.09 -9.39 -11.53
C LYS A 206 3.71 -9.25 -12.18
N ASN A 207 3.48 -9.95 -13.28
CA ASN A 207 2.25 -9.90 -14.08
C ASN A 207 1.89 -8.50 -14.63
N PHE A 208 2.89 -7.69 -14.96
CA PHE A 208 2.69 -6.30 -15.38
C PHE A 208 1.75 -6.19 -16.61
N GLU A 209 1.82 -7.12 -17.55
CA GLU A 209 0.98 -7.12 -18.78
C GLU A 209 -0.52 -7.12 -18.48
N ILE A 210 -0.91 -7.77 -17.36
CA ILE A 210 -2.29 -7.84 -16.90
C ILE A 210 -2.65 -6.60 -16.06
N LEU A 211 -1.76 -6.20 -15.18
CA LEU A 211 -2.00 -5.18 -14.17
C LEU A 211 -1.84 -3.76 -14.72
N GLU A 212 -0.83 -3.54 -15.55
CA GLU A 212 -0.45 -2.21 -16.02
C GLU A 212 -1.59 -1.44 -16.72
N PRO A 213 -2.44 -2.04 -17.58
CA PRO A 213 -3.53 -1.32 -18.24
C PRO A 213 -4.58 -0.76 -17.25
N ILE A 214 -4.82 -1.45 -16.14
CA ILE A 214 -5.87 -1.14 -15.16
C ILE A 214 -5.36 -0.18 -14.09
N LEU A 215 -4.13 -0.39 -13.62
CA LEU A 215 -3.52 0.41 -12.56
C LEU A 215 -3.40 1.89 -12.96
N SER A 216 -3.80 2.77 -12.07
CA SER A 216 -3.68 4.21 -12.23
C SER A 216 -2.32 4.74 -11.77
N GLY A 217 -1.68 4.05 -10.82
CA GLY A 217 -0.34 4.34 -10.35
C GLY A 217 0.47 3.06 -10.09
N ILE A 218 1.75 3.09 -10.46
CA ILE A 218 2.71 2.00 -10.21
C ILE A 218 3.96 2.62 -9.59
N ILE A 219 4.26 2.18 -8.37
CA ILE A 219 5.36 2.70 -7.57
C ILE A 219 6.31 1.56 -7.23
N GLY A 220 7.55 1.66 -7.69
CA GLY A 220 8.63 0.75 -7.34
C GLY A 220 9.28 1.16 -6.02
N MET A 221 9.62 0.20 -5.17
CA MET A 221 10.32 0.41 -3.91
C MET A 221 11.66 -0.28 -3.95
N THR A 222 12.76 0.46 -3.79
CA THR A 222 14.13 -0.07 -3.71
C THR A 222 14.80 0.31 -2.40
N ASP A 223 15.58 -0.60 -1.87
CA ASP A 223 16.44 -0.37 -0.70
C ASP A 223 17.74 0.28 -1.20
N ILE A 224 18.04 1.48 -0.70
CA ILE A 224 19.23 2.24 -1.09
C ILE A 224 20.27 2.34 0.03
N GLY A 225 20.01 1.72 1.18
CA GLY A 225 20.96 1.65 2.26
C GLY A 225 20.33 1.43 3.63
N PHE A 226 21.19 1.17 4.61
CA PHE A 226 20.79 0.98 6.02
C PHE A 226 21.86 1.58 6.95
N CYS A 227 21.45 2.44 7.86
CA CYS A 227 22.32 3.03 8.86
C CYS A 227 21.52 3.31 10.14
N ASP A 228 22.12 3.05 11.31
CA ASP A 228 21.55 3.35 12.63
C ASP A 228 20.08 2.92 12.78
N LYS A 229 19.78 1.64 12.44
CA LYS A 229 18.43 1.05 12.49
C LYS A 229 17.42 1.69 11.52
N THR A 230 17.87 2.55 10.62
CA THR A 230 17.05 3.21 9.61
C THR A 230 17.38 2.65 8.24
N LYS A 231 16.34 2.23 7.53
CA LYS A 231 16.41 1.81 6.13
C LYS A 231 16.08 3.00 5.23
N PHE A 232 16.93 3.25 4.25
CA PHE A 232 16.69 4.26 3.24
C PHE A 232 16.00 3.59 2.05
N ILE A 233 14.83 4.11 1.69
CA ILE A 233 14.00 3.56 0.61
C ILE A 233 13.80 4.63 -0.45
N ASN A 234 14.03 4.25 -1.70
CA ASN A 234 13.68 5.08 -2.85
C ASN A 234 12.34 4.59 -3.42
N LEU A 235 11.36 5.49 -3.51
CA LEU A 235 10.09 5.29 -4.17
C LEU A 235 10.19 5.83 -5.59
N GLN A 236 10.09 4.97 -6.60
CA GLN A 236 10.16 5.33 -8.02
C GLN A 236 8.75 5.33 -8.61
N ILE A 237 8.27 6.48 -9.05
CA ILE A 237 6.94 6.63 -9.66
C ILE A 237 7.05 6.29 -11.15
N LEU A 238 6.68 5.06 -11.49
CA LEU A 238 6.85 4.51 -12.83
C LEU A 238 5.64 4.77 -13.73
N LYS A 239 4.45 4.88 -13.11
CA LYS A 239 3.19 5.23 -13.77
C LYS A 239 2.32 6.03 -12.82
N GLN A 240 1.67 7.05 -13.36
CA GLN A 240 0.62 7.80 -12.68
C GLN A 240 -0.27 8.48 -13.73
N ARG A 241 -1.62 8.31 -13.61
CA ARG A 241 -2.56 8.95 -14.56
C ARG A 241 -2.59 10.46 -14.42
N PHE A 242 -2.47 10.96 -13.18
CA PHE A 242 -2.51 12.39 -12.88
C PHE A 242 -1.36 12.73 -11.94
N GLY A 243 -0.34 13.37 -12.49
CA GLY A 243 0.84 13.79 -11.73
C GLY A 243 2.16 13.51 -12.43
N LEU A 244 3.24 13.60 -11.68
CA LEU A 244 4.59 13.39 -12.19
C LEU A 244 4.86 11.91 -12.43
N ILE A 245 5.53 11.59 -13.52
CA ILE A 245 6.05 10.25 -13.82
C ILE A 245 7.58 10.32 -13.92
N ASN A 246 8.25 9.19 -13.81
CA ASN A 246 9.73 9.11 -13.83
C ASN A 246 10.39 10.00 -12.77
N SER A 247 9.70 10.19 -11.66
CA SER A 247 10.21 10.89 -10.48
C SER A 247 10.42 9.90 -9.34
N ASP A 248 11.29 10.26 -8.42
CA ASP A 248 11.60 9.44 -7.26
C ASP A 248 11.68 10.27 -5.98
N ILE A 249 11.38 9.61 -4.87
CA ILE A 249 11.39 10.20 -3.53
C ILE A 249 12.16 9.27 -2.62
N ASN A 250 13.13 9.81 -1.89
CA ASN A 250 13.80 9.08 -0.82
C ASN A 250 13.03 9.27 0.49
N ILE A 251 12.78 8.17 1.18
CA ILE A 251 12.12 8.15 2.48
C ILE A 251 12.95 7.30 3.44
N ASN A 252 12.87 7.63 4.72
CA ASN A 252 13.48 6.84 5.77
C ASN A 252 12.44 5.94 6.41
N PHE A 253 12.78 4.69 6.63
CA PHE A 253 11.95 3.71 7.32
C PHE A 253 12.69 3.19 8.55
N LYS A 254 12.06 3.31 9.73
CA LYS A 254 12.52 2.71 10.98
C LYS A 254 11.75 1.39 11.20
N PRO A 255 12.31 0.23 10.84
CA PRO A 255 11.59 -1.05 10.88
C PRO A 255 11.11 -1.43 12.28
N GLU A 256 11.91 -1.16 13.33
CA GLU A 256 11.53 -1.44 14.72
C GLU A 256 10.29 -0.66 15.17
N ASN A 257 10.11 0.55 14.63
CA ASN A 257 9.00 1.45 14.96
C ASN A 257 7.92 1.47 13.88
N GLN A 258 8.08 0.72 12.80
CA GLN A 258 7.18 0.73 11.62
C GLN A 258 6.91 2.14 11.07
N TYR A 259 7.82 3.10 11.33
CA TYR A 259 7.63 4.53 11.15
C TYR A 259 8.38 5.05 9.93
N PHE A 260 7.73 5.92 9.15
CA PHE A 260 8.31 6.57 7.96
C PHE A 260 8.53 8.06 8.19
N GLU A 261 9.71 8.52 7.79
CA GLU A 261 10.06 9.94 7.74
C GLU A 261 10.17 10.37 6.28
N TYR A 262 9.51 11.46 5.96
CA TYR A 262 9.44 12.03 4.62
C TYR A 262 10.18 13.36 4.62
N PHE A 263 11.32 13.42 3.95
CA PHE A 263 12.14 14.63 3.92
C PHE A 263 11.95 15.40 2.61
N LEU A 264 11.93 16.72 2.73
CA LEU A 264 12.22 17.62 1.63
C LEU A 264 13.69 17.40 1.23
N LYS A 265 13.97 17.24 -0.06
CA LYS A 265 15.33 17.34 -0.57
C LYS A 265 15.87 18.73 -0.38
#